data_3c2b9ae499874566d5edc7e89e6db83f
#
_entry.id   3c2b9ae499874566d5edc7e89e6db83f
#
_cell.length_a   1.000
_cell.length_b   1.000
_cell.length_c   1.000
_cell.angle_alpha   90.00
_cell.angle_beta   90.00
_cell.angle_gamma   90.00
#
_symmetry.space_group_name_H-M   'P 1'
#
loop_
_entity.id
_entity.type
_entity.pdbx_description
1 polymer ?
#
loop_
_entity_poly.entity_id
_entity_poly.type
_entity_poly.pdbx_seq_one_letter_code
_entity_poly.pdbx_strand_id
1 'polypeptide(L)'
;GDFFNDYSKQFPFDLLPEQDVLTNPNYIAFVPKFEANEYFERNYLLYPNYKFIHEGMFGKFNEEGIAKALGDKVDGVLFVNLNFAFQKGFGIGGTSTLKVRANARIALYNKKGEKVFAFSEGENSKKTAVMVGGIPVISTEKVLPMCNSAMEELMGDLQKRIAKIVKKSEMKL
;
A
#
# COMPACT_ATOMS: atom_id res chain seq x y z
N GLY A 1 4.83 0.57 11.33
CA GLY A 1 3.47 1.06 11.61
C GLY A 1 2.51 -0.12 11.77
N ASP A 2 1.25 0.18 12.07
CA ASP A 2 0.21 -0.78 12.49
C ASP A 2 0.01 -1.96 11.53
N PHE A 3 0.16 -1.74 10.21
CA PHE A 3 0.10 -2.83 9.25
C PHE A 3 1.14 -3.92 9.55
N PHE A 4 2.40 -3.55 9.77
CA PHE A 4 3.47 -4.52 10.05
C PHE A 4 3.38 -5.08 11.48
N ASN A 5 2.93 -4.28 12.43
CA ASN A 5 2.89 -4.71 13.82
C ASN A 5 1.76 -5.70 14.11
N ASP A 6 0.63 -5.54 13.45
CA ASP A 6 -0.59 -6.27 13.78
C ASP A 6 -1.07 -7.18 12.65
N TYR A 7 -1.18 -6.64 11.42
CA TYR A 7 -1.75 -7.39 10.30
C TYR A 7 -0.76 -8.42 9.74
N SER A 8 0.50 -8.05 9.58
CA SER A 8 1.51 -8.94 9.00
C SER A 8 1.77 -10.19 9.85
N LYS A 9 1.60 -10.10 11.18
CA LYS A 9 1.73 -11.25 12.10
C LYS A 9 0.68 -12.34 11.90
N GLN A 10 -0.37 -12.06 11.17
CA GLN A 10 -1.43 -13.03 10.86
C GLN A 10 -1.10 -13.89 9.64
N PHE A 11 -0.05 -13.57 8.90
CA PHE A 11 0.45 -14.44 7.85
C PHE A 11 1.26 -15.61 8.41
N PRO A 12 1.24 -16.79 7.76
CA PRO A 12 1.92 -17.99 8.21
C PRO A 12 3.41 -18.03 7.80
N PHE A 13 4.03 -16.86 7.62
CA PHE A 13 5.43 -16.75 7.25
C PHE A 13 6.16 -15.69 8.08
N ASP A 14 7.44 -15.94 8.32
CA ASP A 14 8.29 -15.00 9.02
C ASP A 14 8.70 -13.84 8.13
N LEU A 15 8.61 -12.63 8.65
CA LEU A 15 9.08 -11.44 7.96
C LEU A 15 10.52 -11.14 8.37
N LEU A 16 11.38 -10.88 7.39
CA LEU A 16 12.69 -10.32 7.69
C LEU A 16 12.56 -8.96 8.35
N PRO A 17 13.41 -8.63 9.32
CA PRO A 17 13.53 -7.28 9.85
C PRO A 17 13.77 -6.28 8.70
N GLU A 18 13.12 -5.15 8.78
CA GLU A 18 13.22 -4.09 7.77
C GLU A 18 14.67 -3.69 7.47
N GLN A 19 15.48 -3.57 8.53
CA GLN A 19 16.89 -3.21 8.40
C GLN A 19 17.69 -4.24 7.57
N ASP A 20 17.38 -5.51 7.67
CA ASP A 20 18.06 -6.56 6.91
C ASP A 20 17.74 -6.46 5.40
N VAL A 21 16.55 -5.98 5.06
CA VAL A 21 16.20 -5.69 3.66
C VAL A 21 16.93 -4.45 3.16
N LEU A 22 16.91 -3.36 3.92
CA LEU A 22 17.52 -2.08 3.52
C LEU A 22 19.04 -2.16 3.37
N THR A 23 19.71 -3.03 4.13
CA THR A 23 21.16 -3.25 4.04
C THR A 23 21.55 -4.38 3.09
N ASN A 24 20.59 -5.07 2.49
CA ASN A 24 20.87 -6.16 1.55
C ASN A 24 21.54 -5.62 0.28
N PRO A 25 22.72 -6.15 -0.14
CA PRO A 25 23.43 -5.67 -1.32
C PRO A 25 22.59 -5.75 -2.61
N ASN A 26 21.77 -6.78 -2.77
CA ASN A 26 20.93 -6.94 -3.96
C ASN A 26 19.79 -5.92 -3.97
N TYR A 27 19.23 -5.59 -2.79
CA TYR A 27 18.27 -4.50 -2.68
C TYR A 27 18.91 -3.15 -3.02
N ILE A 28 20.09 -2.88 -2.47
CA ILE A 28 20.82 -1.64 -2.72
C ILE A 28 21.16 -1.48 -4.21
N ALA A 29 21.62 -2.55 -4.85
CA ALA A 29 21.99 -2.56 -6.26
C ALA A 29 20.80 -2.53 -7.22
N PHE A 30 19.59 -2.90 -6.78
CA PHE A 30 18.42 -2.92 -7.63
C PHE A 30 18.04 -1.51 -8.09
N VAL A 31 17.94 -1.30 -9.40
CA VAL A 31 17.49 -0.04 -10.00
C VAL A 31 16.07 -0.22 -10.53
N PRO A 32 15.07 0.47 -9.96
CA PRO A 32 13.72 0.46 -10.50
C PRO A 32 13.69 0.98 -11.94
N LYS A 33 12.84 0.42 -12.79
CA LYS A 33 12.67 0.84 -14.20
C LYS A 33 12.05 2.24 -14.35
N PHE A 34 11.45 2.72 -13.29
CA PHE A 34 10.88 4.06 -13.24
C PHE A 34 11.38 4.73 -11.96
N GLU A 35 12.22 5.75 -12.11
CA GLU A 35 12.74 6.51 -11.00
C GLU A 35 11.76 7.61 -10.60
N ALA A 36 11.71 7.90 -9.31
CA ALA A 36 10.95 9.03 -8.80
C ALA A 36 11.53 10.34 -9.35
N ASN A 37 10.67 11.16 -9.89
CA ASN A 37 11.00 12.54 -10.29
C ASN A 37 10.33 13.54 -9.32
N GLU A 38 10.53 14.83 -9.51
CA GLU A 38 9.96 15.89 -8.66
C GLU A 38 8.43 15.76 -8.44
N TYR A 39 7.69 15.25 -9.42
CA TYR A 39 6.25 15.03 -9.26
C TYR A 39 5.96 13.95 -8.22
N PHE A 40 6.71 12.85 -8.24
CA PHE A 40 6.55 11.77 -7.27
C PHE A 40 7.03 12.18 -5.90
N GLU A 41 8.14 12.89 -5.79
CA GLU A 41 8.66 13.41 -4.51
C GLU A 41 7.67 14.32 -3.79
N ARG A 42 6.87 15.10 -4.53
CA ARG A 42 5.82 15.96 -3.97
C ARG A 42 4.56 15.22 -3.53
N ASN A 43 4.29 14.08 -4.15
CA ASN A 43 3.01 13.37 -3.97
C ASN A 43 3.14 12.08 -3.17
N TYR A 44 4.36 11.60 -2.95
CA TYR A 44 4.64 10.37 -2.22
C TYR A 44 5.63 10.62 -1.09
N LEU A 45 5.40 9.96 0.03
CA LEU A 45 6.32 9.99 1.16
C LEU A 45 7.46 8.99 0.89
N LEU A 46 8.63 9.52 0.55
CA LEU A 46 9.83 8.73 0.34
C LEU A 46 10.73 8.83 1.58
N TYR A 47 11.03 7.68 2.17
CA TYR A 47 11.97 7.60 3.29
C TYR A 47 13.40 7.36 2.81
N PRO A 48 14.42 7.86 3.53
CA PRO A 48 15.82 7.58 3.22
C PRO A 48 16.08 6.07 3.12
N ASN A 49 16.84 5.66 2.12
CA ASN A 49 17.19 4.26 1.81
C ASN A 49 16.07 3.38 1.27
N TYR A 50 14.83 3.88 1.19
CA TYR A 50 13.75 3.18 0.51
C TYR A 50 13.77 3.46 -0.97
N LYS A 51 13.41 2.46 -1.77
CA LYS A 51 13.24 2.62 -3.20
C LYS A 51 11.78 2.84 -3.54
N PHE A 52 11.52 3.76 -4.45
CA PHE A 52 10.20 3.93 -5.03
C PHE A 52 9.92 2.78 -6.00
N ILE A 53 9.11 1.85 -5.58
CA ILE A 53 8.70 0.70 -6.41
C ILE A 53 7.32 1.00 -6.99
N HIS A 54 7.31 1.58 -8.17
CA HIS A 54 6.09 1.81 -8.93
C HIS A 54 5.79 0.59 -9.80
N GLU A 55 4.57 0.10 -9.74
CA GLU A 55 4.07 -0.98 -10.58
C GLU A 55 2.89 -0.46 -11.40
N GLY A 56 2.89 -0.72 -12.69
CA GLY A 56 1.89 -0.21 -13.62
C GLY A 56 2.45 -0.02 -15.02
N MET A 57 1.88 0.92 -15.79
CA MET A 57 2.23 1.09 -17.20
C MET A 57 3.73 1.40 -17.41
N PHE A 58 4.34 2.18 -16.51
CA PHE A 58 5.74 2.60 -16.62
C PHE A 58 6.69 1.81 -15.73
N GLY A 59 6.20 1.22 -14.65
CA GLY A 59 6.98 0.45 -13.68
C GLY A 59 6.81 -1.06 -13.79
N LYS A 60 6.42 -1.55 -14.96
CA LYS A 60 6.18 -2.97 -15.21
C LYS A 60 7.42 -3.82 -14.89
N PHE A 61 7.19 -4.89 -14.11
CA PHE A 61 8.22 -5.84 -13.65
C PHE A 61 9.14 -5.35 -12.51
N ASN A 62 8.89 -4.22 -11.88
CA ASN A 62 9.69 -3.81 -10.72
C ASN A 62 9.47 -4.73 -9.52
N GLU A 63 8.22 -5.10 -9.21
CA GLU A 63 7.91 -6.04 -8.13
C GLU A 63 8.53 -7.43 -8.40
N GLU A 64 8.40 -7.93 -9.63
CA GLU A 64 9.04 -9.17 -10.08
C GLU A 64 10.57 -9.09 -9.96
N GLY A 65 11.16 -7.99 -10.37
CA GLY A 65 12.60 -7.75 -10.32
C GLY A 65 13.17 -7.76 -8.91
N ILE A 66 12.51 -7.09 -7.97
CA ILE A 66 12.89 -7.09 -6.54
C ILE A 66 12.75 -8.49 -5.95
N ALA A 67 11.66 -9.19 -6.24
CA ALA A 67 11.46 -10.54 -5.72
C ALA A 67 12.58 -11.50 -6.19
N LYS A 68 12.99 -11.41 -7.44
CA LYS A 68 14.14 -12.16 -7.96
C LYS A 68 15.46 -11.73 -7.31
N ALA A 69 15.68 -10.43 -7.14
CA ALA A 69 16.91 -9.90 -6.56
C ALA A 69 17.13 -10.36 -5.12
N LEU A 70 16.04 -10.54 -4.37
CA LEU A 70 16.07 -11.00 -2.97
C LEU A 70 15.89 -12.51 -2.82
N GLY A 71 15.71 -13.26 -3.90
CA GLY A 71 15.35 -14.68 -3.90
C GLY A 71 16.39 -15.64 -3.31
N ASP A 72 17.62 -15.20 -3.06
CA ASP A 72 18.66 -15.92 -2.32
C ASP A 72 18.49 -15.80 -0.78
N LYS A 73 17.68 -14.88 -0.30
CA LYS A 73 17.47 -14.58 1.12
C LYS A 73 16.07 -14.88 1.62
N VAL A 74 15.08 -14.83 0.73
CA VAL A 74 13.66 -14.99 1.08
C VAL A 74 12.95 -15.89 0.08
N ASP A 75 11.89 -16.55 0.51
CA ASP A 75 11.03 -17.35 -0.39
C ASP A 75 10.03 -16.49 -1.17
N GLY A 76 9.76 -15.28 -0.69
CA GLY A 76 8.89 -14.34 -1.39
C GLY A 76 8.99 -12.92 -0.86
N VAL A 77 8.42 -11.98 -1.61
CA VAL A 77 8.37 -10.55 -1.26
C VAL A 77 6.92 -10.08 -1.29
N LEU A 78 6.49 -9.50 -0.17
CA LEU A 78 5.17 -8.90 -0.02
C LEU A 78 5.25 -7.39 -0.29
N PHE A 79 4.55 -6.93 -1.29
CA PHE A 79 4.40 -5.52 -1.64
C PHE A 79 3.09 -4.99 -1.09
N VAL A 80 3.15 -3.86 -0.39
CA VAL A 80 2.00 -3.17 0.16
C VAL A 80 2.04 -1.71 -0.31
N ASN A 81 1.13 -1.36 -1.20
CA ASN A 81 0.92 0.01 -1.65
C ASN A 81 -0.32 0.57 -0.96
N LEU A 82 -0.15 1.68 -0.25
CA LEU A 82 -1.22 2.38 0.43
C LEU A 82 -1.33 3.79 -0.14
N ASN A 83 -2.54 4.19 -0.49
CA ASN A 83 -2.82 5.57 -0.89
C ASN A 83 -4.13 6.06 -0.31
N PHE A 84 -4.24 7.38 -0.21
CA PHE A 84 -5.45 8.07 0.22
C PHE A 84 -5.95 8.99 -0.87
N ALA A 85 -7.26 9.05 -1.04
CA ALA A 85 -7.90 9.95 -1.99
C ALA A 85 -9.14 10.59 -1.36
N PHE A 86 -9.41 11.83 -1.72
CA PHE A 86 -10.68 12.44 -1.41
C PHE A 86 -11.78 11.85 -2.30
N GLN A 87 -12.89 11.51 -1.67
CA GLN A 87 -14.07 11.00 -2.35
C GLN A 87 -15.29 11.84 -2.00
N LYS A 88 -15.99 12.28 -3.06
CA LYS A 88 -17.27 12.95 -2.94
C LYS A 88 -18.32 11.93 -2.47
N GLY A 89 -19.04 12.28 -1.41
CA GLY A 89 -20.22 11.55 -0.94
C GLY A 89 -21.52 12.17 -1.45
N PHE A 90 -22.60 11.87 -0.72
CA PHE A 90 -23.91 12.41 -1.02
C PHE A 90 -23.94 13.94 -0.89
N GLY A 91 -24.71 14.62 -1.75
CA GLY A 91 -24.87 16.07 -1.70
C GLY A 91 -26.11 16.57 -2.42
N ILE A 92 -26.51 17.79 -2.07
CA ILE A 92 -27.67 18.52 -2.63
C ILE A 92 -27.25 19.97 -2.87
N GLY A 93 -27.72 20.57 -3.95
CA GLY A 93 -27.58 22.01 -4.21
C GLY A 93 -26.14 22.52 -4.26
N GLY A 94 -25.20 21.75 -4.83
CA GLY A 94 -23.80 22.14 -4.91
C GLY A 94 -22.97 21.88 -3.64
N THR A 95 -23.59 21.44 -2.56
CA THR A 95 -22.93 21.04 -1.33
C THR A 95 -22.97 19.52 -1.21
N SER A 96 -21.83 18.89 -0.87
CA SER A 96 -21.75 17.45 -0.67
C SER A 96 -20.85 17.10 0.52
N THR A 97 -20.99 15.88 1.00
CA THR A 97 -20.03 15.33 1.96
C THR A 97 -18.71 14.99 1.24
N LEU A 98 -17.62 15.17 1.96
CA LEU A 98 -16.28 14.74 1.56
C LEU A 98 -15.84 13.64 2.50
N LYS A 99 -15.33 12.55 1.96
CA LYS A 99 -14.69 11.44 2.69
C LYS A 99 -13.25 11.30 2.25
N VAL A 100 -12.44 10.65 3.07
CA VAL A 100 -11.17 10.08 2.64
C VAL A 100 -11.39 8.62 2.36
N ARG A 101 -10.89 8.13 1.22
CA ARG A 101 -10.80 6.72 0.91
C ARG A 101 -9.36 6.26 1.06
N ALA A 102 -9.14 5.25 1.91
CA ALA A 102 -7.89 4.52 1.97
C ALA A 102 -7.96 3.35 0.98
N ASN A 103 -6.95 3.19 0.14
CA ASN A 103 -6.83 2.06 -0.79
C ASN A 103 -5.52 1.35 -0.50
N ALA A 104 -5.58 0.03 -0.38
CA ALA A 104 -4.42 -0.84 -0.29
C ALA A 104 -4.38 -1.79 -1.47
N ARG A 105 -3.22 -1.88 -2.11
CA ARG A 105 -2.90 -2.98 -3.04
C ARG A 105 -1.84 -3.84 -2.36
N ILE A 106 -2.11 -5.12 -2.23
CA ILE A 106 -1.21 -6.11 -1.63
C ILE A 106 -0.91 -7.17 -2.68
N ALA A 107 0.38 -7.42 -2.92
CA ALA A 107 0.82 -8.44 -3.86
C ALA A 107 1.98 -9.25 -3.27
N LEU A 108 1.95 -10.57 -3.42
CA LEU A 108 3.02 -11.48 -3.06
C LEU A 108 3.64 -12.07 -4.32
N TYR A 109 4.95 -12.01 -4.40
CA TYR A 109 5.74 -12.69 -5.42
C TYR A 109 6.67 -13.70 -4.75
N ASN A 110 6.83 -14.88 -5.35
CA ASN A 110 7.82 -15.84 -4.91
C ASN A 110 9.24 -15.44 -5.37
N LYS A 111 10.25 -16.15 -4.89
CA LYS A 111 11.67 -15.89 -5.23
C LYS A 111 12.02 -16.02 -6.72
N LYS A 112 11.16 -16.66 -7.51
CA LYS A 112 11.30 -16.73 -8.96
C LYS A 112 10.71 -15.50 -9.67
N GLY A 113 10.08 -14.57 -8.93
CA GLY A 113 9.39 -13.41 -9.46
C GLY A 113 7.99 -13.75 -10.01
N GLU A 114 7.45 -14.91 -9.69
CA GLU A 114 6.10 -15.29 -10.10
C GLU A 114 5.09 -14.73 -9.09
N LYS A 115 4.03 -14.12 -9.60
CA LYS A 115 2.97 -13.57 -8.76
C LYS A 115 2.13 -14.67 -8.15
N VAL A 116 2.18 -14.79 -6.83
CA VAL A 116 1.39 -15.74 -6.05
C VAL A 116 -0.04 -15.27 -5.91
N PHE A 117 -0.22 -14.01 -5.49
CA PHE A 117 -1.50 -13.31 -5.48
C PHE A 117 -1.31 -11.81 -5.64
N ALA A 118 -2.36 -11.11 -6.02
CA ALA A 118 -2.54 -9.68 -5.83
C ALA A 118 -4.02 -9.40 -5.62
N PHE A 119 -4.31 -8.42 -4.77
CA PHE A 119 -5.65 -7.89 -4.58
C PHE A 119 -5.58 -6.43 -4.17
N SER A 120 -6.68 -5.72 -4.37
CA SER A 120 -6.85 -4.34 -3.95
C SER A 120 -8.14 -4.20 -3.19
N GLU A 121 -8.07 -3.46 -2.08
CA GLU A 121 -9.23 -3.14 -1.25
C GLU A 121 -9.21 -1.66 -0.95
N GLY A 122 -10.39 -1.11 -0.66
CA GLY A 122 -10.48 0.29 -0.30
C GLY A 122 -11.72 0.61 0.48
N GLU A 123 -11.54 1.36 1.56
CA GLU A 123 -12.61 1.75 2.47
C GLU A 123 -12.65 3.25 2.69
N ASN A 124 -13.84 3.76 2.97
CA ASN A 124 -14.09 5.17 3.22
C ASN A 124 -14.07 5.48 4.70
N SER A 125 -13.56 6.66 5.05
CA SER A 125 -13.64 7.18 6.41
C SER A 125 -15.10 7.29 6.89
N LYS A 126 -15.36 6.97 8.14
CA LYS A 126 -16.60 7.35 8.85
C LYS A 126 -16.65 8.84 9.10
N LYS A 127 -15.49 9.45 9.34
CA LYS A 127 -15.37 10.91 9.48
C LYS A 127 -15.55 11.58 8.12
N THR A 128 -16.26 12.70 8.11
CA THR A 128 -16.59 13.44 6.91
C THR A 128 -16.24 14.92 7.05
N ALA A 129 -16.05 15.59 5.93
CA ALA A 129 -15.99 17.03 5.80
C ALA A 129 -17.01 17.50 4.77
N VAL A 130 -16.98 18.77 4.40
CA VAL A 130 -17.88 19.38 3.44
C VAL A 130 -17.12 19.73 2.16
N MET A 131 -17.78 19.56 1.03
CA MET A 131 -17.35 20.03 -0.28
C MET A 131 -18.41 20.97 -0.84
N VAL A 132 -18.02 22.16 -1.28
CA VAL A 132 -18.91 23.19 -1.85
C VAL A 132 -18.44 23.50 -3.27
N GLY A 133 -19.33 23.40 -4.22
CA GLY A 133 -18.98 23.66 -5.64
C GLY A 133 -17.86 22.76 -6.18
N GLY A 134 -17.67 21.56 -5.62
CA GLY A 134 -16.57 20.66 -5.98
C GLY A 134 -15.25 20.95 -5.27
N ILE A 135 -15.19 21.97 -4.41
CA ILE A 135 -13.99 22.35 -3.66
C ILE A 135 -14.09 21.83 -2.22
N PRO A 136 -13.10 21.06 -1.72
CA PRO A 136 -13.03 20.64 -0.33
C PRO A 136 -12.95 21.84 0.62
N VAL A 137 -13.86 21.91 1.59
CA VAL A 137 -13.81 22.89 2.70
C VAL A 137 -13.31 22.15 3.95
N ILE A 138 -11.99 21.99 4.01
CA ILE A 138 -11.34 21.20 5.07
C ILE A 138 -10.02 21.85 5.48
N SER A 139 -9.76 21.89 6.79
CA SER A 139 -8.45 22.29 7.32
C SER A 139 -7.51 21.07 7.38
N THR A 140 -6.21 21.34 7.37
CA THR A 140 -5.17 20.28 7.40
C THR A 140 -5.30 19.38 8.63
N GLU A 141 -5.70 19.94 9.79
CA GLU A 141 -5.86 19.20 11.04
C GLU A 141 -7.01 18.16 10.98
N LYS A 142 -7.96 18.35 10.06
CA LYS A 142 -9.07 17.40 9.86
C LYS A 142 -8.73 16.27 8.91
N VAL A 143 -7.73 16.43 8.05
CA VAL A 143 -7.35 15.42 7.05
C VAL A 143 -6.81 14.17 7.72
N LEU A 144 -5.84 14.31 8.63
CA LEU A 144 -5.22 13.15 9.30
C LEU A 144 -6.22 12.29 10.09
N PRO A 145 -7.13 12.86 10.90
CA PRO A 145 -8.19 12.06 11.54
C PRO A 145 -9.13 11.35 10.55
N MET A 146 -9.31 11.88 9.34
CA MET A 146 -10.09 11.20 8.29
C MET A 146 -9.28 10.05 7.65
N CYS A 147 -7.99 10.26 7.43
CA CYS A 147 -7.10 9.19 6.97
C CYS A 147 -7.05 8.03 7.97
N ASN A 148 -6.89 8.33 9.27
CA ASN A 148 -6.91 7.31 10.32
C ASN A 148 -8.23 6.54 10.33
N SER A 149 -9.37 7.25 10.25
CA SER A 149 -10.68 6.62 10.18
C SER A 149 -10.85 5.72 8.96
N ALA A 150 -10.30 6.10 7.80
CA ALA A 150 -10.34 5.27 6.59
C ALA A 150 -9.44 4.03 6.74
N MET A 151 -8.28 4.17 7.39
CA MET A 151 -7.38 3.04 7.70
C MET A 151 -8.03 2.04 8.65
N GLU A 152 -8.69 2.49 9.71
CA GLU A 152 -9.39 1.60 10.64
C GLU A 152 -10.43 0.74 9.91
N GLU A 153 -11.23 1.33 9.01
CA GLU A 153 -12.21 0.59 8.22
C GLU A 153 -11.52 -0.40 7.25
N LEU A 154 -10.47 0.05 6.55
CA LEU A 154 -9.71 -0.80 5.65
C LEU A 154 -9.07 -1.99 6.37
N MET A 155 -8.43 -1.76 7.51
CA MET A 155 -7.83 -2.84 8.31
C MET A 155 -8.88 -3.83 8.82
N GLY A 156 -10.05 -3.34 9.23
CA GLY A 156 -11.16 -4.20 9.63
C GLY A 156 -11.69 -5.07 8.49
N ASP A 157 -11.69 -4.59 7.24
CA ASP A 157 -12.09 -5.39 6.07
C ASP A 157 -11.00 -6.39 5.66
N LEU A 158 -9.74 -5.95 5.62
CA LEU A 158 -8.60 -6.83 5.34
C LEU A 158 -8.52 -8.00 6.33
N GLN A 159 -8.81 -7.76 7.61
CA GLN A 159 -8.80 -8.80 8.64
C GLN A 159 -9.84 -9.89 8.39
N LYS A 160 -11.02 -9.55 7.87
CA LYS A 160 -12.04 -10.54 7.48
C LYS A 160 -11.60 -11.43 6.32
N ARG A 161 -10.67 -10.96 5.51
CA ARG A 161 -10.20 -11.64 4.28
C ARG A 161 -8.91 -12.42 4.47
N ILE A 162 -8.22 -12.25 5.61
CA ILE A 162 -6.89 -12.81 5.80
C ILE A 162 -6.84 -14.33 5.62
N ALA A 163 -7.81 -15.07 6.12
CA ALA A 163 -7.86 -16.53 5.99
C ALA A 163 -7.86 -16.99 4.51
N LYS A 164 -8.55 -16.24 3.62
CA LYS A 164 -8.57 -16.52 2.18
C LYS A 164 -7.24 -16.19 1.52
N ILE A 165 -6.56 -15.15 1.99
CA ILE A 165 -5.27 -14.70 1.49
C ILE A 165 -4.19 -15.70 1.87
N VAL A 166 -4.17 -16.10 3.14
CA VAL A 166 -3.26 -17.13 3.70
C VAL A 166 -3.37 -18.42 2.91
N LYS A 167 -4.58 -18.94 2.72
CA LYS A 167 -4.80 -20.16 1.94
C LYS A 167 -4.25 -20.08 0.51
N LYS A 168 -4.30 -18.91 -0.13
CA LYS A 168 -3.72 -18.71 -1.47
C LYS A 168 -2.20 -18.65 -1.44
N SER A 169 -1.60 -18.09 -0.37
CA SER A 169 -0.14 -18.01 -0.24
C SER A 169 0.49 -19.38 -0.05
N GLU A 170 -0.10 -20.21 0.81
CA GLU A 170 0.40 -21.59 1.09
C GLU A 170 0.42 -22.49 -0.15
N MET A 171 -0.44 -22.24 -1.13
CA MET A 171 -0.53 -23.08 -2.33
C MET A 171 0.55 -22.81 -3.38
N LYS A 172 1.34 -21.73 -3.27
CA LYS A 172 2.22 -21.24 -4.36
C LYS A 172 3.57 -20.70 -3.93
N LEU A 173 3.89 -20.68 -2.64
CA LEU A 173 5.24 -20.44 -2.14
C LEU A 173 6.02 -21.77 -2.04
#